data_778edc8528fd089cb9623284a9826574
#
_entry.id   778edc8528fd089cb9623284a9826574
#
_cell.length_a   1.000
_cell.length_b   1.000
_cell.length_c   1.000
_cell.angle_alpha   90.00
_cell.angle_beta   90.00
_cell.angle_gamma   90.00
#
_symmetry.space_group_name_H-M   'P 1'
#
loop_
_entity.id
_entity.type
_entity.pdbx_description
1 polymer ?
#
loop_
_entity_poly.entity_id
_entity_poly.type
_entity_poly.pdbx_seq_one_letter_code
_entity_poly.pdbx_strand_id
1 'polypeptide(L)'
;MNIVKVLFLVFTLISNTAFAAEFSAQVKTSEGVVQGVYDEKYNVVKWFGIPYAQQANGEKRWALPQRAEKYAGVKDCSQYAPANLQFNGKNVIGQEGVLTLDVYRPDTGEKNLPVLVFIHGGNNQTSNSRLWMGEKFAKEANAVYVSVQYRLGLLGFNNLPALVNGNALNDSGNYGLIDQAYALEWIKKNIDKFGGDANNITVSGFSAGGRDVMAMLISPLFKDKFDKAISFSGGLTVADFAES
;
A
#
# COMPACT_ATOMS: atom_id res chain seq x y z
N MET A 1 44.15 18.32 63.17
CA MET A 1 43.89 17.03 62.56
C MET A 1 42.81 17.27 61.50
N ASN A 2 43.23 17.55 60.26
CA ASN A 2 42.32 17.95 59.18
C ASN A 2 41.88 16.72 58.42
N ILE A 3 40.53 16.44 58.42
CA ILE A 3 39.92 15.38 57.67
C ILE A 3 39.54 15.92 56.29
N VAL A 4 40.24 15.47 55.27
CA VAL A 4 39.94 15.75 53.86
C VAL A 4 38.81 14.79 53.44
N LYS A 5 37.61 15.32 53.14
CA LYS A 5 36.53 14.57 52.55
C LYS A 5 36.74 14.53 51.03
N VAL A 6 37.07 13.33 50.50
CA VAL A 6 37.12 13.09 49.06
C VAL A 6 35.71 12.74 48.59
N LEU A 7 35.15 13.59 47.75
CA LEU A 7 33.85 13.39 47.09
C LEU A 7 34.06 12.62 45.77
N PHE A 8 33.67 11.34 45.72
CA PHE A 8 33.64 10.57 44.47
C PHE A 8 32.37 10.94 43.69
N LEU A 9 32.55 11.68 42.61
CA LEU A 9 31.49 11.88 41.60
C LEU A 9 31.46 10.66 40.67
N VAL A 10 30.45 9.82 40.84
CA VAL A 10 30.18 8.72 39.89
C VAL A 10 29.41 9.32 38.71
N PHE A 11 30.07 9.55 37.59
CA PHE A 11 29.43 9.85 36.32
C PHE A 11 28.89 8.54 35.75
N THR A 12 27.57 8.28 35.85
CA THR A 12 26.88 7.27 35.07
C THR A 12 26.73 7.80 33.64
N LEU A 13 27.60 7.35 32.75
CA LEU A 13 27.40 7.46 31.30
C LEU A 13 26.18 6.61 30.94
N ILE A 14 25.04 7.27 30.77
CA ILE A 14 23.89 6.66 30.10
C ILE A 14 24.24 6.65 28.61
N SER A 15 24.80 5.54 28.13
CA SER A 15 24.95 5.30 26.71
C SER A 15 23.54 5.10 26.15
N ASN A 16 22.99 6.12 25.50
CA ASN A 16 21.86 5.95 24.59
C ASN A 16 22.37 5.11 23.41
N THR A 17 22.29 3.79 23.54
CA THR A 17 22.38 2.91 22.38
C THR A 17 21.11 3.10 21.59
N ALA A 18 21.14 3.97 20.59
CA ALA A 18 20.12 3.97 19.55
C ALA A 18 20.14 2.57 18.95
N PHE A 19 19.08 1.79 19.16
CA PHE A 19 18.89 0.52 18.48
C PHE A 19 18.80 0.82 16.99
N ALA A 20 19.82 0.40 16.25
CA ALA A 20 19.74 0.43 14.79
C ALA A 20 18.75 -0.65 14.35
N ALA A 21 17.87 -0.32 13.41
CA ALA A 21 16.94 -1.28 12.82
C ALA A 21 17.70 -2.49 12.25
N GLU A 22 17.21 -3.70 12.48
CA GLU A 22 17.80 -4.93 11.93
C GLU A 22 17.59 -5.03 10.42
N PHE A 23 16.49 -4.46 9.93
CA PHE A 23 16.21 -4.38 8.51
C PHE A 23 16.46 -2.97 7.97
N SER A 24 17.13 -2.87 6.81
CA SER A 24 17.42 -1.58 6.19
C SER A 24 16.14 -0.85 5.79
N ALA A 25 15.97 0.38 6.26
CA ALA A 25 14.92 1.27 5.79
C ALA A 25 15.14 1.77 4.35
N GLN A 26 16.32 1.52 3.76
CA GLN A 26 16.59 1.82 2.35
C GLN A 26 16.49 0.53 1.52
N VAL A 27 15.54 0.53 0.56
CA VAL A 27 15.24 -0.64 -0.27
C VAL A 27 15.34 -0.27 -1.75
N LYS A 28 16.01 -1.12 -2.53
CA LYS A 28 16.11 -0.97 -3.99
C LYS A 28 15.00 -1.74 -4.67
N THR A 29 13.99 -1.03 -5.16
CA THR A 29 12.90 -1.58 -5.99
C THR A 29 13.30 -1.66 -7.47
N SER A 30 12.42 -2.18 -8.30
CA SER A 30 12.61 -2.21 -9.76
C SER A 30 12.58 -0.82 -10.41
N GLU A 31 12.01 0.19 -9.75
CA GLU A 31 11.88 1.55 -10.25
C GLU A 31 12.98 2.49 -9.72
N GLY A 32 13.52 2.21 -8.53
CA GLY A 32 14.54 3.03 -7.89
C GLY A 32 14.71 2.68 -6.41
N VAL A 33 15.42 3.52 -5.68
CA VAL A 33 15.65 3.32 -4.24
C VAL A 33 14.59 4.09 -3.45
N VAL A 34 13.97 3.44 -2.47
CA VAL A 34 13.05 4.05 -1.52
C VAL A 34 13.66 4.09 -0.13
N GLN A 35 13.42 5.18 0.60
CA GLN A 35 13.83 5.36 1.99
C GLN A 35 12.59 5.42 2.87
N GLY A 36 12.45 4.44 3.75
CA GLY A 36 11.40 4.37 4.77
C GLY A 36 11.85 4.88 6.11
N VAL A 37 11.05 4.59 7.14
CA VAL A 37 11.25 5.03 8.52
C VAL A 37 11.06 3.85 9.48
N TYR A 38 11.89 3.81 10.51
CA TYR A 38 11.75 2.86 11.61
C TYR A 38 10.77 3.41 12.67
N ASP A 39 9.89 2.55 13.16
CA ASP A 39 8.94 2.83 14.23
C ASP A 39 9.30 2.02 15.48
N GLU A 40 9.94 2.67 16.45
CA GLU A 40 10.37 2.04 17.70
C GLU A 40 9.20 1.47 18.52
N LYS A 41 8.04 2.15 18.49
CA LYS A 41 6.87 1.73 19.27
C LYS A 41 6.37 0.36 18.87
N TYR A 42 6.35 0.08 17.57
CA TYR A 42 5.87 -1.18 17.04
C TYR A 42 7.00 -2.14 16.62
N ASN A 43 8.24 -1.69 16.63
CA ASN A 43 9.39 -2.43 16.10
C ASN A 43 9.16 -2.88 14.66
N VAL A 44 8.84 -1.92 13.79
CA VAL A 44 8.57 -2.15 12.36
C VAL A 44 9.29 -1.11 11.51
N VAL A 45 9.64 -1.48 10.29
CA VAL A 45 10.08 -0.55 9.25
C VAL A 45 8.91 -0.27 8.31
N LYS A 46 8.73 0.99 7.92
CA LYS A 46 7.58 1.47 7.13
C LYS A 46 8.04 2.27 5.93
N TRP A 47 7.34 2.09 4.83
CA TRP A 47 7.50 2.91 3.61
C TRP A 47 6.13 3.33 3.15
N PHE A 48 5.93 4.63 2.99
CA PHE A 48 4.66 5.23 2.61
C PHE A 48 4.70 5.80 1.20
N GLY A 49 3.58 5.73 0.50
CA GLY A 49 3.42 6.40 -0.78
C GLY A 49 4.35 5.90 -1.89
N ILE A 50 4.71 4.61 -1.89
CA ILE A 50 5.51 4.03 -2.97
C ILE A 50 4.64 3.96 -4.23
N PRO A 51 5.02 4.60 -5.35
CA PRO A 51 4.24 4.54 -6.57
C PRO A 51 4.36 3.16 -7.23
N TYR A 52 3.24 2.48 -7.45
CA TYR A 52 3.18 1.25 -8.22
C TYR A 52 2.81 1.49 -9.69
N ALA A 53 2.28 2.69 -9.98
CA ALA A 53 1.95 3.15 -11.32
C ALA A 53 2.17 4.66 -11.42
N GLN A 54 2.14 5.20 -12.65
CA GLN A 54 2.14 6.64 -12.90
C GLN A 54 0.83 7.25 -12.38
N GLN A 55 0.88 8.50 -11.93
CA GLN A 55 -0.30 9.21 -11.47
C GLN A 55 -1.32 9.35 -12.61
N ALA A 56 -2.56 8.92 -12.35
CA ALA A 56 -3.64 8.86 -13.34
C ALA A 56 -4.49 10.14 -13.30
N ASN A 57 -3.89 11.29 -13.62
CA ASN A 57 -4.53 12.61 -13.62
C ASN A 57 -4.45 13.29 -15.00
N GLY A 58 -5.18 14.38 -15.16
CA GLY A 58 -5.19 15.17 -16.40
C GLY A 58 -5.56 14.29 -17.60
N GLU A 59 -4.71 14.24 -18.62
CA GLU A 59 -4.91 13.42 -19.82
C GLU A 59 -4.92 11.92 -19.57
N LYS A 60 -4.36 11.46 -18.43
CA LYS A 60 -4.40 10.06 -18.00
C LYS A 60 -5.62 9.71 -17.16
N ARG A 61 -6.50 10.68 -16.90
CA ARG A 61 -7.80 10.43 -16.27
C ARG A 61 -8.59 9.45 -17.13
N TRP A 62 -9.24 8.47 -16.49
CA TRP A 62 -10.02 7.43 -17.19
C TRP A 62 -9.22 6.68 -18.27
N ALA A 63 -7.92 6.58 -18.10
CA ALA A 63 -7.06 5.72 -18.88
C ALA A 63 -6.58 4.52 -18.04
N LEU A 64 -6.15 3.46 -18.72
CA LEU A 64 -5.49 2.34 -18.06
C LEU A 64 -4.24 2.82 -17.32
N PRO A 65 -3.95 2.28 -16.11
CA PRO A 65 -2.74 2.65 -15.39
C PRO A 65 -1.50 2.35 -16.25
N GLN A 66 -0.50 3.19 -16.11
CA GLN A 66 0.80 2.99 -16.73
C GLN A 66 1.81 2.59 -15.66
N ARG A 67 2.75 1.74 -15.98
CA ARG A 67 3.80 1.31 -15.03
C ARG A 67 4.53 2.51 -14.46
N ALA A 68 4.89 2.43 -13.18
CA ALA A 68 5.67 3.47 -12.54
C ALA A 68 6.98 3.73 -13.28
N GLU A 69 7.36 4.99 -13.37
CA GLU A 69 8.62 5.38 -14.02
C GLU A 69 9.81 5.06 -13.11
N LYS A 70 10.91 4.75 -13.75
CA LYS A 70 12.19 4.65 -13.04
C LYS A 70 12.65 6.04 -12.64
N TYR A 71 13.23 6.14 -11.46
CA TYR A 71 13.79 7.39 -10.97
C TYR A 71 15.22 7.19 -10.47
N ALA A 72 16.02 8.25 -10.59
CA ALA A 72 17.36 8.31 -10.02
C ALA A 72 17.31 8.78 -8.56
N GLY A 73 18.35 8.43 -7.79
CA GLY A 73 18.47 8.84 -6.40
C GLY A 73 17.57 8.03 -5.46
N VAL A 74 17.29 8.60 -4.29
CA VAL A 74 16.53 7.98 -3.22
C VAL A 74 15.21 8.73 -3.05
N LYS A 75 14.09 8.01 -3.20
CA LYS A 75 12.76 8.56 -2.93
C LYS A 75 12.45 8.47 -1.46
N ASP A 76 12.15 9.62 -0.84
CA ASP A 76 11.65 9.66 0.53
C ASP A 76 10.24 9.07 0.61
N CYS A 77 10.09 7.99 1.38
CA CYS A 77 8.85 7.29 1.67
C CYS A 77 8.55 7.29 3.18
N SER A 78 8.97 8.34 3.90
CA SER A 78 8.72 8.53 5.34
C SER A 78 7.33 9.12 5.64
N GLN A 79 6.63 9.63 4.62
CA GLN A 79 5.33 10.28 4.76
C GLN A 79 4.29 9.66 3.82
N TYR A 80 3.06 9.57 4.30
CA TYR A 80 1.94 9.11 3.48
C TYR A 80 1.72 9.99 2.25
N ALA A 81 1.41 9.34 1.12
CA ALA A 81 0.87 10.05 -0.02
C ALA A 81 -0.51 10.66 0.30
N PRO A 82 -0.96 11.68 -0.42
CA PRO A 82 -2.34 12.16 -0.34
C PRO A 82 -3.34 11.00 -0.60
N ALA A 83 -4.54 11.08 -0.02
CA ALA A 83 -5.62 10.20 -0.42
C ALA A 83 -6.03 10.45 -1.87
N ASN A 84 -6.66 9.48 -2.54
CA ASN A 84 -7.32 9.73 -3.81
C ASN A 84 -8.45 10.75 -3.64
N LEU A 85 -8.73 11.52 -4.71
CA LEU A 85 -9.77 12.53 -4.72
C LEU A 85 -11.11 11.94 -4.32
N GLN A 86 -11.74 12.52 -3.30
CA GLN A 86 -12.97 12.01 -2.71
C GLN A 86 -13.75 13.10 -1.97
N PHE A 87 -15.04 12.87 -1.75
CA PHE A 87 -15.88 13.70 -0.90
C PHE A 87 -16.00 13.07 0.49
N ASN A 88 -15.62 13.80 1.53
CA ASN A 88 -15.65 13.30 2.92
C ASN A 88 -16.96 13.58 3.65
N GLY A 89 -18.03 13.88 2.94
CA GLY A 89 -19.33 14.30 3.48
C GLY A 89 -19.45 15.82 3.70
N LYS A 90 -18.36 16.58 3.60
CA LYS A 90 -18.34 18.02 3.81
C LYS A 90 -17.53 18.75 2.73
N ASN A 91 -16.36 18.25 2.38
CA ASN A 91 -15.44 18.85 1.44
C ASN A 91 -14.91 17.83 0.45
N VAL A 92 -14.45 18.28 -0.70
CA VAL A 92 -13.58 17.49 -1.59
C VAL A 92 -12.16 17.52 -1.02
N ILE A 93 -11.57 16.34 -0.85
CA ILE A 93 -10.23 16.17 -0.29
C ILE A 93 -9.40 15.22 -1.16
N GLY A 94 -8.08 15.23 -0.96
CA GLY A 94 -7.15 14.35 -1.67
C GLY A 94 -6.68 14.91 -3.00
N GLN A 95 -6.09 14.05 -3.80
CA GLN A 95 -5.55 14.35 -5.12
C GLN A 95 -6.00 13.30 -6.14
N GLU A 96 -6.08 13.69 -7.40
CA GLU A 96 -6.50 12.80 -8.47
C GLU A 96 -5.41 11.77 -8.80
N GLY A 97 -5.83 10.51 -8.93
CA GLY A 97 -5.02 9.44 -9.52
C GLY A 97 -3.77 9.06 -8.74
N VAL A 98 -3.81 9.14 -7.42
CA VAL A 98 -2.72 8.72 -6.54
C VAL A 98 -2.63 7.20 -6.51
N LEU A 99 -1.71 6.63 -7.29
CA LEU A 99 -1.51 5.19 -7.44
C LEU A 99 -0.27 4.76 -6.65
N THR A 100 -0.44 4.64 -5.34
CA THR A 100 0.62 4.33 -4.38
C THR A 100 0.22 3.21 -3.44
N LEU A 101 1.21 2.61 -2.79
CA LEU A 101 1.00 1.65 -1.71
C LEU A 101 1.93 1.98 -0.53
N ASP A 102 1.54 1.48 0.64
CA ASP A 102 2.33 1.57 1.86
C ASP A 102 2.75 0.16 2.26
N VAL A 103 4.01 0.00 2.67
CA VAL A 103 4.57 -1.28 3.11
C VAL A 103 4.98 -1.17 4.57
N TYR A 104 4.65 -2.18 5.35
CA TYR A 104 5.02 -2.32 6.75
C TYR A 104 5.64 -3.69 6.96
N ARG A 105 6.74 -3.75 7.65
CA ARG A 105 7.44 -4.98 7.91
C ARG A 105 7.93 -5.02 9.35
N PRO A 106 7.85 -6.17 10.07
CA PRO A 106 8.50 -6.32 11.38
C PRO A 106 10.01 -6.14 11.23
N ASP A 107 10.62 -5.43 12.17
CA ASP A 107 12.08 -5.24 12.17
C ASP A 107 12.76 -6.49 12.75
N THR A 108 12.96 -7.46 11.89
CA THR A 108 13.63 -8.74 12.19
C THR A 108 14.59 -9.09 11.06
N GLY A 109 15.57 -9.95 11.31
CA GLY A 109 16.46 -10.49 10.27
C GLY A 109 15.80 -11.51 9.33
N GLU A 110 14.53 -11.87 9.56
CA GLU A 110 13.81 -12.89 8.81
C GLU A 110 13.54 -12.47 7.37
N LYS A 111 13.48 -13.46 6.48
CA LYS A 111 13.15 -13.31 5.05
C LYS A 111 12.02 -14.27 4.71
N ASN A 112 11.43 -14.05 3.53
CA ASN A 112 10.30 -14.85 3.03
C ASN A 112 9.11 -14.83 3.99
N LEU A 113 8.85 -13.66 4.62
CA LEU A 113 7.70 -13.45 5.46
C LEU A 113 6.41 -13.56 4.64
N PRO A 114 5.32 -14.07 5.20
CA PRO A 114 4.01 -14.00 4.57
C PRO A 114 3.65 -12.55 4.21
N VAL A 115 2.93 -12.36 3.12
CA VAL A 115 2.50 -11.03 2.66
C VAL A 115 0.98 -10.92 2.76
N LEU A 116 0.49 -9.90 3.45
CA LEU A 116 -0.92 -9.53 3.45
C LEU A 116 -1.09 -8.22 2.69
N VAL A 117 -1.82 -8.26 1.59
CA VAL A 117 -2.23 -7.08 0.83
C VAL A 117 -3.64 -6.70 1.23
N PHE A 118 -3.84 -5.45 1.64
CA PHE A 118 -5.12 -4.95 2.10
C PHE A 118 -5.72 -3.93 1.14
N ILE A 119 -6.96 -4.20 0.72
CA ILE A 119 -7.79 -3.33 -0.11
C ILE A 119 -8.84 -2.68 0.81
N HIS A 120 -8.77 -1.35 0.93
CA HIS A 120 -9.69 -0.63 1.81
C HIS A 120 -11.13 -0.57 1.25
N GLY A 121 -12.09 -0.38 2.13
CA GLY A 121 -13.49 -0.19 1.78
C GLY A 121 -13.84 1.26 1.49
N GLY A 122 -15.05 1.68 1.93
CA GLY A 122 -15.57 3.02 1.68
C GLY A 122 -16.40 3.11 0.41
N ASN A 123 -17.08 2.02 0.06
CA ASN A 123 -17.97 1.90 -1.10
C ASN A 123 -17.29 2.23 -2.45
N ASN A 124 -15.96 2.06 -2.53
CA ASN A 124 -15.14 2.49 -3.67
C ASN A 124 -15.26 4.01 -4.00
N GLN A 125 -15.72 4.79 -3.04
CA GLN A 125 -15.93 6.25 -3.16
C GLN A 125 -15.04 7.05 -2.21
N THR A 126 -14.68 6.47 -1.06
CA THR A 126 -13.94 7.14 0.00
C THR A 126 -12.93 6.20 0.65
N SER A 127 -12.13 6.71 1.57
CA SER A 127 -11.10 6.01 2.34
C SER A 127 -9.70 6.15 1.75
N ASN A 128 -8.73 5.51 2.38
CA ASN A 128 -7.32 5.53 1.97
C ASN A 128 -6.52 4.47 2.73
N SER A 129 -5.24 4.28 2.37
CA SER A 129 -4.33 3.30 2.95
C SER A 129 -4.00 3.51 4.43
N ARG A 130 -4.15 4.73 4.99
CA ARG A 130 -3.74 5.10 6.34
C ARG A 130 -4.66 4.60 7.46
N LEU A 131 -5.91 4.26 7.11
CA LEU A 131 -6.95 3.97 8.13
C LEU A 131 -6.80 2.62 8.82
N TRP A 132 -5.87 1.80 8.36
CA TRP A 132 -5.71 0.43 8.84
C TRP A 132 -4.33 0.26 9.46
N MET A 133 -4.30 -0.27 10.68
CA MET A 133 -3.12 -0.37 11.56
C MET A 133 -2.08 -1.38 11.05
N GLY A 134 -1.39 -1.04 9.96
CA GLY A 134 -0.39 -1.90 9.34
C GLY A 134 0.77 -2.26 10.27
N GLU A 135 1.18 -1.32 11.14
CA GLU A 135 2.24 -1.51 12.13
C GLU A 135 1.92 -2.66 13.09
N LYS A 136 0.72 -2.61 13.65
CA LYS A 136 0.28 -3.62 14.62
C LYS A 136 0.16 -4.99 13.97
N PHE A 137 -0.44 -5.03 12.78
CA PHE A 137 -0.59 -6.27 12.03
C PHE A 137 0.77 -6.87 11.66
N ALA A 138 1.68 -6.08 11.09
CA ALA A 138 2.99 -6.56 10.69
C ALA A 138 3.75 -7.17 11.87
N LYS A 139 3.72 -6.49 13.03
CA LYS A 139 4.35 -6.98 14.25
C LYS A 139 3.74 -8.27 14.78
N GLU A 140 2.40 -8.30 14.96
CA GLU A 140 1.71 -9.42 15.63
C GLU A 140 1.63 -10.68 14.76
N ALA A 141 1.49 -10.51 13.44
CA ALA A 141 1.43 -11.62 12.50
C ALA A 141 2.80 -12.06 11.99
N ASN A 142 3.88 -11.36 12.33
CA ASN A 142 5.21 -11.53 11.75
C ASN A 142 5.13 -11.63 10.20
N ALA A 143 4.53 -10.64 9.58
CA ALA A 143 4.22 -10.62 8.16
C ALA A 143 4.51 -9.24 7.53
N VAL A 144 4.77 -9.20 6.25
CA VAL A 144 4.77 -7.95 5.49
C VAL A 144 3.33 -7.56 5.19
N TYR A 145 2.92 -6.38 5.66
CA TYR A 145 1.60 -5.82 5.37
C TYR A 145 1.73 -4.74 4.31
N VAL A 146 0.85 -4.77 3.31
CA VAL A 146 0.79 -3.79 2.23
C VAL A 146 -0.61 -3.22 2.13
N SER A 147 -0.75 -1.90 2.21
CA SER A 147 -2.03 -1.22 1.99
C SER A 147 -2.02 -0.46 0.67
N VAL A 148 -3.04 -0.66 -0.16
CA VAL A 148 -3.10 -0.17 -1.53
C VAL A 148 -4.06 1.02 -1.63
N GLN A 149 -3.62 2.10 -2.29
CA GLN A 149 -4.49 3.17 -2.78
C GLN A 149 -4.85 2.92 -4.25
N TYR A 150 -6.10 3.15 -4.62
CA TYR A 150 -6.63 2.98 -5.96
C TYR A 150 -7.63 4.10 -6.27
N ARG A 151 -7.93 4.35 -7.54
CA ARG A 151 -8.92 5.38 -7.94
C ARG A 151 -10.30 5.05 -7.41
N LEU A 152 -11.02 6.10 -7.00
CA LEU A 152 -12.31 6.03 -6.32
C LEU A 152 -13.41 6.76 -7.08
N GLY A 153 -14.65 6.44 -6.76
CA GLY A 153 -15.84 7.10 -7.32
C GLY A 153 -15.83 7.10 -8.85
N LEU A 154 -16.30 8.16 -9.46
CA LEU A 154 -16.34 8.31 -10.92
C LEU A 154 -14.96 8.30 -11.59
N LEU A 155 -13.88 8.54 -10.85
CA LEU A 155 -12.53 8.47 -11.39
C LEU A 155 -12.01 7.04 -11.50
N GLY A 156 -12.53 6.13 -10.64
CA GLY A 156 -12.15 4.73 -10.60
C GLY A 156 -13.19 3.76 -11.17
N PHE A 157 -14.45 4.16 -11.17
CA PHE A 157 -15.57 3.29 -11.54
C PHE A 157 -16.61 4.12 -12.28
N ASN A 158 -16.74 3.90 -13.57
CA ASN A 158 -17.73 4.59 -14.40
C ASN A 158 -18.06 3.78 -15.65
N ASN A 159 -19.23 4.06 -16.23
CA ASN A 159 -19.69 3.49 -17.48
C ASN A 159 -20.10 4.62 -18.42
N LEU A 160 -19.14 5.48 -18.79
CA LEU A 160 -19.38 6.62 -19.65
C LEU A 160 -19.23 6.23 -21.13
N PRO A 161 -20.29 6.27 -21.94
CA PRO A 161 -20.21 5.90 -23.36
C PRO A 161 -19.17 6.72 -24.15
N ALA A 162 -18.92 7.95 -23.73
CA ALA A 162 -17.92 8.82 -24.34
C ALA A 162 -16.47 8.33 -24.17
N LEU A 163 -16.22 7.40 -23.25
CA LEU A 163 -14.88 6.82 -22.99
C LEU A 163 -14.66 5.48 -23.70
N VAL A 164 -15.69 4.92 -24.32
CA VAL A 164 -15.58 3.67 -25.06
C VAL A 164 -14.70 3.86 -26.28
N ASN A 165 -13.65 3.02 -26.40
CA ASN A 165 -12.66 3.12 -27.45
C ASN A 165 -12.33 1.78 -28.16
N GLY A 166 -13.07 0.72 -27.82
CA GLY A 166 -12.89 -0.63 -28.37
C GLY A 166 -11.88 -1.50 -27.63
N ASN A 167 -11.22 -1.00 -26.59
CA ASN A 167 -10.39 -1.80 -25.69
C ASN A 167 -11.25 -2.32 -24.54
N ALA A 168 -11.55 -3.61 -24.53
CA ALA A 168 -12.44 -4.22 -23.55
C ALA A 168 -12.07 -3.96 -22.09
N LEU A 169 -10.77 -3.86 -21.77
CA LEU A 169 -10.31 -3.56 -20.42
C LEU A 169 -10.59 -2.09 -20.06
N ASN A 170 -10.32 -1.16 -20.97
CA ASN A 170 -10.65 0.26 -20.79
C ASN A 170 -12.17 0.46 -20.72
N ASP A 171 -12.89 -0.16 -21.63
CA ASP A 171 -14.34 -0.02 -21.80
C ASP A 171 -15.13 -0.65 -20.63
N SER A 172 -14.47 -1.49 -19.82
CA SER A 172 -15.05 -2.02 -18.58
C SER A 172 -15.39 -0.93 -17.55
N GLY A 173 -14.76 0.23 -17.64
CA GLY A 173 -14.91 1.32 -16.67
C GLY A 173 -14.42 1.02 -15.25
N ASN A 174 -13.84 -0.16 -15.02
CA ASN A 174 -13.37 -0.63 -13.70
C ASN A 174 -11.93 -0.22 -13.41
N TYR A 175 -11.58 1.05 -13.62
CA TYR A 175 -10.22 1.55 -13.48
C TYR A 175 -9.64 1.30 -12.08
N GLY A 176 -10.46 1.39 -11.02
CA GLY A 176 -10.03 1.11 -9.65
C GLY A 176 -9.62 -0.35 -9.44
N LEU A 177 -10.33 -1.32 -10.04
CA LEU A 177 -9.93 -2.72 -10.02
C LEU A 177 -8.65 -2.95 -10.85
N ILE A 178 -8.52 -2.27 -11.99
CA ILE A 178 -7.32 -2.38 -12.82
C ILE A 178 -6.11 -1.80 -12.08
N ASP A 179 -6.29 -0.70 -11.33
CA ASP A 179 -5.24 -0.14 -10.47
C ASP A 179 -4.76 -1.17 -9.43
N GLN A 180 -5.70 -1.89 -8.80
CA GLN A 180 -5.39 -2.94 -7.83
C GLN A 180 -4.62 -4.11 -8.48
N ALA A 181 -4.92 -4.45 -9.74
CA ALA A 181 -4.17 -5.47 -10.48
C ALA A 181 -2.71 -5.02 -10.73
N TYR A 182 -2.49 -3.75 -11.06
CA TYR A 182 -1.15 -3.18 -11.21
C TYR A 182 -0.40 -3.13 -9.88
N ALA A 183 -1.09 -2.82 -8.79
CA ALA A 183 -0.50 -2.86 -7.45
C ALA A 183 -0.02 -4.27 -7.09
N LEU A 184 -0.83 -5.30 -7.35
CA LEU A 184 -0.45 -6.70 -7.11
C LEU A 184 0.70 -7.15 -8.01
N GLU A 185 0.75 -6.71 -9.26
CA GLU A 185 1.89 -6.97 -10.15
C GLU A 185 3.18 -6.34 -9.62
N TRP A 186 3.10 -5.10 -9.14
CA TRP A 186 4.23 -4.42 -8.51
C TRP A 186 4.69 -5.14 -7.23
N ILE A 187 3.75 -5.54 -6.37
CA ILE A 187 4.02 -6.28 -5.13
C ILE A 187 4.74 -7.58 -5.46
N LYS A 188 4.21 -8.39 -6.37
CA LYS A 188 4.82 -9.66 -6.77
C LYS A 188 6.24 -9.51 -7.30
N LYS A 189 6.54 -8.39 -7.95
CA LYS A 189 7.87 -8.09 -8.51
C LYS A 189 8.88 -7.58 -7.47
N ASN A 190 8.42 -6.94 -6.39
CA ASN A 190 9.28 -6.17 -5.50
C ASN A 190 9.26 -6.62 -4.03
N ILE A 191 8.26 -7.37 -3.59
CA ILE A 191 8.04 -7.60 -2.16
C ILE A 191 9.16 -8.42 -1.49
N ASP A 192 9.91 -9.19 -2.26
CA ASP A 192 11.11 -9.90 -1.81
C ASP A 192 12.20 -8.94 -1.30
N LYS A 193 12.27 -7.73 -1.87
CA LYS A 193 13.20 -6.67 -1.45
C LYS A 193 12.84 -6.13 -0.07
N PHE A 194 11.57 -6.23 0.31
CA PHE A 194 11.05 -5.89 1.64
C PHE A 194 11.01 -7.09 2.58
N GLY A 195 11.60 -8.23 2.18
CA GLY A 195 11.66 -9.45 2.97
C GLY A 195 10.40 -10.31 2.93
N GLY A 196 9.42 -9.98 2.10
CA GLY A 196 8.22 -10.78 1.88
C GLY A 196 8.44 -11.92 0.89
N ASP A 197 7.57 -12.94 0.93
CA ASP A 197 7.53 -14.04 -0.02
C ASP A 197 6.53 -13.75 -1.13
N ALA A 198 7.03 -13.56 -2.34
CA ALA A 198 6.21 -13.32 -3.54
C ALA A 198 5.34 -14.54 -3.95
N ASN A 199 5.57 -15.71 -3.36
CA ASN A 199 4.77 -16.92 -3.56
C ASN A 199 3.85 -17.23 -2.36
N ASN A 200 3.70 -16.27 -1.43
CA ASN A 200 2.82 -16.41 -0.27
C ASN A 200 2.06 -15.09 -0.03
N ILE A 201 1.35 -14.61 -1.05
CA ILE A 201 0.57 -13.38 -1.02
C ILE A 201 -0.88 -13.71 -0.71
N THR A 202 -1.39 -13.15 0.38
CA THR A 202 -2.82 -13.15 0.71
C THR A 202 -3.40 -11.77 0.40
N VAL A 203 -4.35 -11.69 -0.52
CA VAL A 203 -5.11 -10.44 -0.71
C VAL A 203 -6.30 -10.44 0.26
N SER A 204 -6.54 -9.30 0.91
CA SER A 204 -7.67 -9.13 1.81
C SER A 204 -8.35 -7.79 1.59
N GLY A 205 -9.62 -7.68 1.94
CA GLY A 205 -10.34 -6.42 1.82
C GLY A 205 -11.56 -6.37 2.73
N PHE A 206 -11.97 -5.15 3.08
CA PHE A 206 -13.11 -4.91 3.94
C PHE A 206 -14.20 -4.14 3.19
N SER A 207 -15.48 -4.54 3.38
CA SER A 207 -16.64 -3.87 2.74
C SER A 207 -16.50 -3.85 1.20
N ALA A 208 -16.44 -2.68 0.57
CA ALA A 208 -16.20 -2.56 -0.86
C ALA A 208 -14.86 -3.21 -1.28
N GLY A 209 -13.78 -3.08 -0.48
CA GLY A 209 -12.53 -3.80 -0.72
C GLY A 209 -12.71 -5.32 -0.66
N GLY A 210 -13.61 -5.81 0.19
CA GLY A 210 -14.01 -7.22 0.21
C GLY A 210 -14.77 -7.63 -1.06
N ARG A 211 -15.62 -6.76 -1.63
CA ARG A 211 -16.25 -6.97 -2.94
C ARG A 211 -15.20 -7.02 -4.06
N ASP A 212 -14.23 -6.12 -4.01
CA ASP A 212 -13.13 -6.10 -4.98
C ASP A 212 -12.33 -7.41 -4.93
N VAL A 213 -12.05 -7.93 -3.73
CA VAL A 213 -11.41 -9.25 -3.56
C VAL A 213 -12.25 -10.37 -4.17
N MET A 214 -13.58 -10.34 -4.01
CA MET A 214 -14.45 -11.32 -4.67
C MET A 214 -14.41 -11.21 -6.20
N ALA A 215 -14.35 -9.98 -6.73
CA ALA A 215 -14.16 -9.74 -8.17
C ALA A 215 -12.81 -10.24 -8.66
N MET A 216 -11.74 -10.09 -7.87
CA MET A 216 -10.41 -10.62 -8.19
C MET A 216 -10.40 -12.15 -8.37
N LEU A 217 -11.18 -12.88 -7.57
CA LEU A 217 -11.25 -14.34 -7.63
C LEU A 217 -11.83 -14.87 -8.94
N ILE A 218 -12.68 -14.10 -9.60
CA ILE A 218 -13.36 -14.51 -10.84
C ILE A 218 -12.80 -13.85 -12.10
N SER A 219 -12.01 -12.78 -11.96
CA SER A 219 -11.48 -12.04 -13.09
C SER A 219 -10.13 -12.59 -13.55
N PRO A 220 -9.95 -12.92 -14.85
CA PRO A 220 -8.68 -13.39 -15.40
C PRO A 220 -7.56 -12.35 -15.28
N LEU A 221 -7.88 -11.07 -15.07
CA LEU A 221 -6.92 -9.99 -14.86
C LEU A 221 -6.01 -10.25 -13.64
N PHE A 222 -6.53 -10.98 -12.65
CA PHE A 222 -5.83 -11.25 -11.38
C PHE A 222 -5.16 -12.63 -11.32
N LYS A 223 -5.23 -13.40 -12.40
CA LYS A 223 -4.60 -14.72 -12.47
C LYS A 223 -3.12 -14.63 -12.07
N ASP A 224 -2.68 -15.53 -11.21
CA ASP A 224 -1.31 -15.69 -10.72
C ASP A 224 -0.71 -14.46 -9.98
N LYS A 225 -1.56 -13.50 -9.55
CA LYS A 225 -1.12 -12.30 -8.83
C LYS A 225 -1.16 -12.43 -7.30
N PHE A 226 -1.87 -13.43 -6.78
CA PHE A 226 -1.93 -13.77 -5.35
C PHE A 226 -2.24 -15.25 -5.14
N ASP A 227 -2.02 -15.76 -3.93
CA ASP A 227 -2.14 -17.19 -3.61
C ASP A 227 -3.37 -17.48 -2.74
N LYS A 228 -3.82 -16.51 -1.94
CA LYS A 228 -4.93 -16.63 -0.99
C LYS A 228 -5.76 -15.35 -0.96
N ALA A 229 -7.03 -15.48 -0.58
CA ALA A 229 -7.95 -14.35 -0.49
C ALA A 229 -8.79 -14.40 0.78
N ILE A 230 -9.04 -13.23 1.39
CA ILE A 230 -9.91 -13.05 2.54
C ILE A 230 -10.82 -11.86 2.28
N SER A 231 -12.14 -12.10 2.24
CA SER A 231 -13.15 -11.05 2.08
C SER A 231 -13.85 -10.80 3.42
N PHE A 232 -13.70 -9.61 3.97
CA PHE A 232 -14.41 -9.18 5.18
C PHE A 232 -15.62 -8.33 4.80
N SER A 233 -16.81 -8.82 5.12
CA SER A 233 -18.09 -8.11 4.86
C SER A 233 -18.26 -7.68 3.40
N GLY A 234 -17.64 -8.39 2.47
CA GLY A 234 -17.82 -8.23 1.03
C GLY A 234 -18.90 -9.15 0.52
N GLY A 235 -19.69 -8.66 -0.42
CA GLY A 235 -20.61 -9.48 -1.24
C GLY A 235 -20.25 -9.33 -2.69
N LEU A 236 -20.57 -10.30 -3.52
CA LEU A 236 -20.45 -10.17 -4.97
C LEU A 236 -21.78 -9.67 -5.53
N THR A 237 -21.79 -8.42 -5.99
CA THR A 237 -22.89 -7.84 -6.76
C THR A 237 -22.34 -7.49 -8.14
N VAL A 238 -22.92 -8.03 -9.17
CA VAL A 238 -22.60 -7.73 -10.57
C VAL A 238 -23.80 -7.01 -11.16
N ALA A 239 -23.59 -5.81 -11.70
CA ALA A 239 -24.61 -5.09 -12.44
C ALA A 239 -24.47 -5.37 -13.94
N ASP A 240 -25.59 -5.35 -14.67
CA ASP A 240 -25.56 -5.34 -16.12
C ASP A 240 -25.00 -3.98 -16.60
N PHE A 241 -24.32 -3.99 -17.76
CA PHE A 241 -23.80 -2.77 -18.38
C PHE A 241 -24.89 -1.71 -18.63
N ALA A 242 -26.10 -2.14 -18.93
CA ALA A 242 -27.23 -1.23 -19.15
C ALA A 242 -27.81 -0.62 -17.87
N GLU A 243 -27.48 -1.19 -16.69
CA GLU A 243 -27.96 -0.76 -15.37
C GLU A 243 -26.91 -0.02 -14.55
N SER A 244 -25.67 0.07 -15.03
CA SER A 244 -24.53 0.73 -14.41
C SER A 244 -24.20 2.07 -15.09
#